data_04e41777bc3db6213056acbf5c57bc8e
#
_entry.id   04e41777bc3db6213056acbf5c57bc8e
#
_cell.length_a   1.000
_cell.length_b   1.000
_cell.length_c   1.000
_cell.angle_alpha   90.00
_cell.angle_beta   90.00
_cell.angle_gamma   90.00
#
_symmetry.space_group_name_H-M   'P 1'
#
loop_
_entity.id
_entity.type
_entity.pdbx_description
1 polymer ?
#
loop_
_entity_poly.entity_id
_entity_poly.type
_entity_poly.pdbx_seq_one_letter_code
_entity_poly.pdbx_strand_id
1 'polypeptide(L)'
;MATLGERIRNLRKQQGLTLQALAGDQLTKGMLSLIENNKANPSMESLAYIAERLEVDRNELLEDIPTHELRDLLKEIEQLYTQEMISDELIVKYKEIVGKIKPYISKLPFRYESARLLEIYSRCSYHTKQNDWQASLARAEEIYESLHMINQSADLYIFRALMAFTEHRYKEALTIIQESRSTFEERTGILDPLKKLDFDYYESILYSAVGDGENSKRLMEEAITYSKEQQLFYRIDALYRLAGFQAILNSDIKNKDFYISKLRLFADFTDDEEIIAVADALEIHYLNSFAHDYEKAMALVERTLEKHPEDSIFLFALEKGKALYGLGRFEDALTWLNKHKLWEFLHHPYDLSVHYEKDAYLALVYAELGQNELALKHATIAKELIEPMPDSPHKTFILKVYEQVTA
;
A
#
# COMPACT_ATOMS: atom_id res chain seq x y z
N MET A 1 -9.86 -7.25 -33.52
CA MET A 1 -10.65 -8.13 -32.65
C MET A 1 -11.41 -9.15 -33.45
N ALA A 2 -11.43 -10.38 -32.97
CA ALA A 2 -12.14 -11.42 -33.65
C ALA A 2 -13.64 -11.22 -33.47
N THR A 3 -14.38 -11.18 -34.56
CA THR A 3 -15.84 -11.17 -34.56
C THR A 3 -16.41 -12.51 -34.09
N LEU A 4 -17.70 -12.58 -33.75
CA LEU A 4 -18.36 -13.82 -33.35
C LEU A 4 -18.08 -14.97 -34.35
N GLY A 5 -18.21 -14.69 -35.65
CA GLY A 5 -17.96 -15.68 -36.70
C GLY A 5 -16.49 -16.12 -36.74
N GLU A 6 -15.57 -15.19 -36.60
CA GLU A 6 -14.13 -15.52 -36.51
C GLU A 6 -13.79 -16.34 -35.27
N ARG A 7 -14.41 -16.08 -34.11
CA ARG A 7 -14.25 -16.89 -32.89
C ARG A 7 -14.72 -18.31 -33.10
N ILE A 8 -15.94 -18.48 -33.61
CA ILE A 8 -16.48 -19.82 -33.94
C ILE A 8 -15.54 -20.56 -34.89
N ARG A 9 -15.06 -19.89 -35.94
CA ARG A 9 -14.13 -20.46 -36.90
C ARG A 9 -12.79 -20.87 -36.29
N ASN A 10 -12.24 -20.06 -35.40
CA ASN A 10 -10.98 -20.34 -34.73
C ASN A 10 -11.10 -21.53 -33.78
N LEU A 11 -12.13 -21.57 -32.93
CA LEU A 11 -12.39 -22.70 -32.04
C LEU A 11 -12.60 -23.99 -32.82
N ARG A 12 -13.41 -23.97 -33.88
CA ARG A 12 -13.62 -25.11 -34.75
C ARG A 12 -12.28 -25.65 -35.32
N LYS A 13 -11.42 -24.74 -35.82
CA LYS A 13 -10.12 -25.11 -36.37
C LYS A 13 -9.16 -25.65 -35.31
N GLN A 14 -9.13 -25.08 -34.11
CA GLN A 14 -8.33 -25.60 -33.01
C GLN A 14 -8.71 -27.01 -32.61
N GLN A 15 -10.01 -27.33 -32.69
CA GLN A 15 -10.51 -28.70 -32.43
C GLN A 15 -10.42 -29.62 -33.66
N GLY A 16 -9.86 -29.15 -34.78
CA GLY A 16 -9.74 -29.95 -35.99
C GLY A 16 -11.06 -30.30 -36.71
N LEU A 17 -12.17 -29.60 -36.33
CA LEU A 17 -13.49 -29.89 -36.89
C LEU A 17 -13.65 -29.31 -38.30
N THR A 18 -14.30 -30.06 -39.19
CA THR A 18 -14.77 -29.51 -40.47
C THR A 18 -16.05 -28.68 -40.28
N LEU A 19 -16.37 -27.82 -41.25
CA LEU A 19 -17.65 -27.09 -41.26
C LEU A 19 -18.85 -28.04 -41.18
N GLN A 20 -18.80 -29.20 -41.86
CA GLN A 20 -19.85 -30.19 -41.83
C GLN A 20 -19.98 -30.86 -40.45
N ALA A 21 -18.82 -31.16 -39.83
CA ALA A 21 -18.78 -31.76 -38.50
C ALA A 21 -19.37 -30.84 -37.45
N LEU A 22 -19.05 -29.52 -37.47
CA LEU A 22 -19.60 -28.54 -36.50
C LEU A 22 -21.09 -28.25 -36.80
N ALA A 23 -21.51 -28.17 -38.08
CA ALA A 23 -22.90 -27.93 -38.46
C ALA A 23 -23.85 -29.02 -37.97
N GLY A 24 -23.38 -30.31 -37.98
CA GLY A 24 -24.17 -31.46 -37.55
C GLY A 24 -25.51 -31.56 -38.26
N ASP A 25 -26.57 -31.88 -37.50
CA ASP A 25 -27.90 -32.10 -38.01
C ASP A 25 -28.81 -30.89 -37.89
N GLN A 26 -28.44 -29.87 -37.08
CA GLN A 26 -29.27 -28.70 -36.82
C GLN A 26 -28.96 -27.48 -37.71
N LEU A 27 -27.74 -27.44 -38.27
CA LEU A 27 -27.29 -26.36 -39.16
C LEU A 27 -26.85 -26.90 -40.52
N THR A 28 -27.06 -26.11 -41.57
CA THR A 28 -26.41 -26.42 -42.83
C THR A 28 -24.98 -25.94 -42.88
N LYS A 29 -24.11 -26.64 -43.62
CA LYS A 29 -22.72 -26.19 -43.86
C LYS A 29 -22.68 -24.76 -44.42
N GLY A 30 -23.66 -24.40 -45.29
CA GLY A 30 -23.77 -23.08 -45.88
C GLY A 30 -24.07 -22.01 -44.85
N MET A 31 -25.04 -22.27 -43.93
CA MET A 31 -25.38 -21.33 -42.86
C MET A 31 -24.21 -21.13 -41.92
N LEU A 32 -23.57 -22.20 -41.46
CA LEU A 32 -22.38 -22.09 -40.59
C LEU A 32 -21.24 -21.30 -41.29
N SER A 33 -21.03 -21.53 -42.59
CA SER A 33 -20.05 -20.71 -43.34
C SER A 33 -20.41 -19.25 -43.42
N LEU A 34 -21.69 -18.89 -43.56
CA LEU A 34 -22.14 -17.51 -43.52
C LEU A 34 -21.93 -16.87 -42.14
N ILE A 35 -22.19 -17.63 -41.08
CA ILE A 35 -21.94 -17.19 -39.68
C ILE A 35 -20.44 -16.95 -39.46
N GLU A 36 -19.58 -17.93 -39.81
CA GLU A 36 -18.13 -17.82 -39.64
C GLU A 36 -17.49 -16.65 -40.44
N ASN A 37 -18.13 -16.22 -41.51
CA ASN A 37 -17.70 -15.08 -42.31
C ASN A 37 -18.44 -13.77 -41.97
N ASN A 38 -19.22 -13.73 -40.88
CA ASN A 38 -20.01 -12.58 -40.42
C ASN A 38 -21.02 -12.05 -41.47
N LYS A 39 -21.49 -12.93 -42.33
CA LYS A 39 -22.52 -12.65 -43.33
C LYS A 39 -23.92 -12.98 -42.87
N ALA A 40 -24.05 -13.70 -41.75
CA ALA A 40 -25.32 -14.00 -41.09
C ALA A 40 -25.07 -14.03 -39.57
N ASN A 41 -26.07 -13.56 -38.80
CA ASN A 41 -26.04 -13.71 -37.33
C ASN A 41 -26.78 -15.02 -36.96
N PRO A 42 -26.24 -15.87 -36.09
CA PRO A 42 -26.91 -17.05 -35.59
C PRO A 42 -28.09 -16.63 -34.70
N SER A 43 -29.18 -17.43 -34.74
CA SER A 43 -30.21 -17.35 -33.69
C SER A 43 -29.65 -17.81 -32.36
N MET A 44 -30.32 -17.49 -31.24
CA MET A 44 -29.89 -17.94 -29.90
C MET A 44 -29.84 -19.47 -29.80
N GLU A 45 -30.72 -20.17 -30.48
CA GLU A 45 -30.76 -21.64 -30.58
C GLU A 45 -29.57 -22.17 -31.37
N SER A 46 -29.27 -21.57 -32.54
CA SER A 46 -28.09 -21.91 -33.34
C SER A 46 -26.82 -21.65 -32.60
N LEU A 47 -26.75 -20.56 -31.85
CA LEU A 47 -25.56 -20.21 -31.04
C LEU A 47 -25.36 -21.21 -29.90
N ALA A 48 -26.43 -21.59 -29.19
CA ALA A 48 -26.40 -22.60 -28.15
C ALA A 48 -25.92 -23.96 -28.70
N TYR A 49 -26.44 -24.37 -29.86
CA TYR A 49 -26.03 -25.57 -30.51
C TYR A 49 -24.55 -25.58 -30.96
N ILE A 50 -24.08 -24.46 -31.53
CA ILE A 50 -22.65 -24.29 -31.89
C ILE A 50 -21.77 -24.34 -30.64
N ALA A 51 -22.16 -23.70 -29.54
CA ALA A 51 -21.43 -23.71 -28.28
C ALA A 51 -21.31 -25.11 -27.69
N GLU A 52 -22.43 -25.86 -27.65
CA GLU A 52 -22.46 -27.26 -27.19
C GLU A 52 -21.50 -28.13 -27.99
N ARG A 53 -21.51 -28.00 -29.32
CA ARG A 53 -20.64 -28.81 -30.19
C ARG A 53 -19.18 -28.43 -30.18
N LEU A 54 -18.88 -27.17 -29.77
CA LEU A 54 -17.53 -26.70 -29.51
C LEU A 54 -17.10 -26.95 -28.07
N GLU A 55 -17.96 -27.54 -27.23
CA GLU A 55 -17.68 -27.80 -25.81
C GLU A 55 -17.29 -26.50 -25.03
N VAL A 56 -17.92 -25.38 -25.40
CA VAL A 56 -17.71 -24.08 -24.74
C VAL A 56 -19.02 -23.50 -24.23
N ASP A 57 -18.94 -22.59 -23.23
CA ASP A 57 -20.13 -21.86 -22.80
C ASP A 57 -20.62 -20.90 -23.91
N ARG A 58 -21.95 -20.78 -24.07
CA ARG A 58 -22.55 -19.86 -25.03
C ARG A 58 -22.11 -18.42 -24.84
N ASN A 59 -21.92 -17.99 -23.58
CA ASN A 59 -21.46 -16.65 -23.26
C ASN A 59 -20.01 -16.44 -23.72
N GLU A 60 -19.17 -17.46 -23.67
CA GLU A 60 -17.80 -17.43 -24.17
C GLU A 60 -17.72 -17.10 -25.67
N LEU A 61 -18.68 -17.58 -26.47
CA LEU A 61 -18.78 -17.22 -27.88
C LEU A 61 -19.21 -15.75 -28.10
N LEU A 62 -20.01 -15.19 -27.18
CA LEU A 62 -20.51 -13.81 -27.25
C LEU A 62 -19.52 -12.78 -26.71
N GLU A 63 -18.58 -13.19 -25.88
CA GLU A 63 -17.61 -12.30 -25.29
C GLU A 63 -16.64 -11.74 -26.35
N ASP A 64 -16.34 -10.44 -26.24
CA ASP A 64 -15.42 -9.77 -27.16
C ASP A 64 -13.97 -10.25 -27.03
N ILE A 65 -13.64 -10.88 -25.89
CA ILE A 65 -12.30 -11.37 -25.59
C ILE A 65 -12.39 -12.86 -25.18
N PRO A 66 -11.74 -13.78 -25.89
CA PRO A 66 -11.72 -15.18 -25.52
C PRO A 66 -11.08 -15.41 -24.14
N THR A 67 -11.60 -16.39 -23.39
CA THR A 67 -11.10 -16.71 -22.03
C THR A 67 -9.60 -16.99 -21.99
N HIS A 68 -9.05 -17.70 -22.98
CA HIS A 68 -7.62 -17.97 -23.04
C HIS A 68 -6.78 -16.70 -23.23
N GLU A 69 -7.23 -15.76 -24.08
CA GLU A 69 -6.55 -14.48 -24.30
C GLU A 69 -6.53 -13.63 -23.00
N LEU A 70 -7.65 -13.62 -22.25
CA LEU A 70 -7.71 -12.96 -20.95
C LEU A 70 -6.77 -13.59 -19.93
N ARG A 71 -6.69 -14.91 -19.87
CA ARG A 71 -5.78 -15.65 -18.97
C ARG A 71 -4.33 -15.41 -19.32
N ASP A 72 -4.00 -15.40 -20.59
CA ASP A 72 -2.64 -15.14 -21.07
C ASP A 72 -2.24 -13.70 -20.74
N LEU A 73 -3.14 -12.72 -20.96
CA LEU A 73 -2.93 -11.33 -20.56
C LEU A 73 -2.75 -11.20 -19.04
N LEU A 74 -3.63 -11.81 -18.25
CA LEU A 74 -3.52 -11.76 -16.79
C LEU A 74 -2.19 -12.36 -16.31
N LYS A 75 -1.80 -13.51 -16.85
CA LYS A 75 -0.53 -14.13 -16.50
C LYS A 75 0.67 -13.24 -16.82
N GLU A 76 0.67 -12.59 -17.98
CA GLU A 76 1.71 -11.63 -18.37
C GLU A 76 1.75 -10.44 -17.40
N ILE A 77 0.57 -9.87 -17.07
CA ILE A 77 0.47 -8.73 -16.17
C ILE A 77 0.90 -9.09 -14.74
N GLU A 78 0.52 -10.26 -14.22
CA GLU A 78 0.94 -10.70 -12.88
C GLU A 78 2.45 -10.95 -12.78
N GLN A 79 3.12 -11.33 -13.86
CA GLN A 79 4.58 -11.44 -13.89
C GLN A 79 5.30 -10.08 -13.84
N LEU A 80 4.65 -9.03 -14.34
CA LEU A 80 5.19 -7.66 -14.32
C LEU A 80 4.82 -6.91 -13.03
N TYR A 81 3.69 -7.28 -12.42
CA TYR A 81 3.13 -6.58 -11.27
C TYR A 81 3.82 -7.00 -9.97
N THR A 82 4.33 -6.02 -9.25
CA THR A 82 4.86 -6.19 -7.89
C THR A 82 4.31 -5.06 -7.00
N GLN A 83 4.18 -5.32 -5.71
CA GLN A 83 3.76 -4.37 -4.69
C GLN A 83 4.94 -3.93 -3.82
N GLU A 84 6.09 -3.78 -4.44
CA GLU A 84 7.28 -3.25 -3.79
C GLU A 84 7.16 -1.75 -3.54
N MET A 85 8.15 -1.24 -2.82
CA MET A 85 8.27 0.19 -2.57
C MET A 85 8.35 1.00 -3.86
N ILE A 86 7.57 2.07 -3.97
CA ILE A 86 7.49 2.88 -5.19
C ILE A 86 8.86 3.49 -5.52
N SER A 87 9.35 3.21 -6.72
CA SER A 87 10.56 3.74 -7.31
C SER A 87 10.30 4.21 -8.74
N ASP A 88 11.23 4.98 -9.30
CA ASP A 88 11.12 5.41 -10.71
C ASP A 88 11.03 4.21 -11.66
N GLU A 89 11.78 3.15 -11.37
CA GLU A 89 11.75 1.91 -12.17
C GLU A 89 10.39 1.22 -12.06
N LEU A 90 9.79 1.18 -10.86
CA LEU A 90 8.47 0.60 -10.66
C LEU A 90 7.38 1.43 -11.38
N ILE A 91 7.49 2.77 -11.36
CA ILE A 91 6.57 3.65 -12.11
C ILE A 91 6.65 3.38 -13.62
N VAL A 92 7.83 3.07 -14.17
CA VAL A 92 7.96 2.68 -15.59
C VAL A 92 7.24 1.37 -15.85
N LYS A 93 7.40 0.34 -15.00
CA LYS A 93 6.66 -0.93 -15.10
C LYS A 93 5.14 -0.72 -14.99
N TYR A 94 4.69 0.14 -14.08
CA TYR A 94 3.26 0.44 -13.93
C TYR A 94 2.67 1.13 -15.17
N LYS A 95 3.42 2.02 -15.82
CA LYS A 95 2.99 2.62 -17.12
C LYS A 95 2.86 1.57 -18.21
N GLU A 96 3.77 0.59 -18.26
CA GLU A 96 3.68 -0.54 -19.20
C GLU A 96 2.43 -1.37 -18.94
N ILE A 97 2.17 -1.76 -17.69
CA ILE A 97 0.97 -2.51 -17.27
C ILE A 97 -0.30 -1.76 -17.69
N VAL A 98 -0.39 -0.47 -17.36
CA VAL A 98 -1.53 0.38 -17.76
C VAL A 98 -1.72 0.37 -19.28
N GLY A 99 -0.64 0.53 -20.05
CA GLY A 99 -0.68 0.51 -21.51
C GLY A 99 -1.18 -0.82 -22.08
N LYS A 100 -0.81 -1.95 -21.46
CA LYS A 100 -1.22 -3.29 -21.88
C LYS A 100 -2.70 -3.58 -21.57
N ILE A 101 -3.22 -3.15 -20.41
CA ILE A 101 -4.60 -3.43 -19.99
C ILE A 101 -5.61 -2.47 -20.64
N LYS A 102 -5.26 -1.19 -20.80
CA LYS A 102 -6.13 -0.12 -21.24
C LYS A 102 -6.99 -0.43 -22.50
N PRO A 103 -6.47 -1.07 -23.56
CA PRO A 103 -7.26 -1.40 -24.75
C PRO A 103 -8.40 -2.40 -24.49
N TYR A 104 -8.34 -3.13 -23.40
CA TYR A 104 -9.28 -4.19 -23.05
C TYR A 104 -10.40 -3.72 -22.10
N ILE A 105 -10.20 -2.66 -21.32
CA ILE A 105 -11.08 -2.25 -20.20
C ILE A 105 -12.56 -2.23 -20.58
N SER A 106 -12.93 -1.61 -21.71
CA SER A 106 -14.31 -1.46 -22.12
C SER A 106 -15.00 -2.77 -22.53
N LYS A 107 -14.22 -3.85 -22.70
CA LYS A 107 -14.66 -5.13 -23.28
C LYS A 107 -14.45 -6.30 -22.33
N LEU A 108 -13.87 -6.05 -21.15
CA LEU A 108 -13.66 -7.07 -20.14
C LEU A 108 -14.99 -7.72 -19.74
N PRO A 109 -15.16 -9.05 -19.88
CA PRO A 109 -16.36 -9.75 -19.46
C PRO A 109 -16.48 -9.81 -17.92
N PHE A 110 -17.64 -10.20 -17.42
CA PHE A 110 -17.91 -10.28 -15.99
C PHE A 110 -17.40 -11.60 -15.40
N ARG A 111 -16.09 -11.64 -15.06
CA ARG A 111 -15.39 -12.82 -14.52
C ARG A 111 -14.16 -12.44 -13.71
N TYR A 112 -13.57 -13.42 -13.00
CA TYR A 112 -12.41 -13.23 -12.14
C TYR A 112 -11.23 -12.54 -12.83
N GLU A 113 -10.82 -13.05 -14.00
CA GLU A 113 -9.67 -12.52 -14.73
C GLU A 113 -9.83 -11.02 -15.03
N SER A 114 -11.06 -10.60 -15.34
CA SER A 114 -11.38 -9.20 -15.58
C SER A 114 -11.30 -8.35 -14.30
N ALA A 115 -11.84 -8.86 -13.19
CA ALA A 115 -11.77 -8.16 -11.90
C ALA A 115 -10.30 -7.97 -11.48
N ARG A 116 -9.49 -9.00 -11.63
CA ARG A 116 -8.07 -8.94 -11.28
C ARG A 116 -7.28 -7.98 -12.17
N LEU A 117 -7.52 -7.97 -13.48
CA LEU A 117 -6.94 -6.99 -14.40
C LEU A 117 -7.35 -5.54 -14.06
N LEU A 118 -8.64 -5.32 -13.73
CA LEU A 118 -9.15 -4.00 -13.34
C LEU A 118 -8.56 -3.53 -12.00
N GLU A 119 -8.40 -4.43 -11.04
CA GLU A 119 -7.71 -4.16 -9.77
C GLU A 119 -6.27 -3.70 -10.01
N ILE A 120 -5.47 -4.50 -10.75
CA ILE A 120 -4.07 -4.16 -11.05
C ILE A 120 -4.01 -2.84 -11.84
N TYR A 121 -4.89 -2.68 -12.82
CA TYR A 121 -4.98 -1.44 -13.58
C TYR A 121 -5.25 -0.23 -12.69
N SER A 122 -6.19 -0.34 -11.75
CA SER A 122 -6.52 0.75 -10.83
C SER A 122 -5.35 1.13 -9.95
N ARG A 123 -4.66 0.15 -9.36
CA ARG A 123 -3.47 0.38 -8.53
C ARG A 123 -2.34 1.05 -9.32
N CYS A 124 -2.02 0.53 -10.51
CA CYS A 124 -1.00 1.11 -11.38
C CYS A 124 -1.41 2.51 -11.89
N SER A 125 -2.68 2.71 -12.24
CA SER A 125 -3.22 3.99 -12.71
C SER A 125 -3.15 5.09 -11.66
N TYR A 126 -3.42 4.77 -10.39
CA TYR A 126 -3.25 5.71 -9.29
C TYR A 126 -1.81 6.23 -9.21
N HIS A 127 -0.82 5.33 -9.14
CA HIS A 127 0.59 5.71 -9.04
C HIS A 127 1.14 6.39 -10.29
N THR A 128 0.54 6.14 -11.45
CA THR A 128 0.90 6.83 -12.72
C THR A 128 0.03 8.05 -13.02
N LYS A 129 -0.78 8.50 -12.04
CA LYS A 129 -1.64 9.70 -12.11
C LYS A 129 -2.64 9.68 -13.26
N GLN A 130 -3.23 8.52 -13.58
CA GLN A 130 -4.36 8.41 -14.50
C GLN A 130 -5.67 8.70 -13.75
N ASN A 131 -6.64 9.33 -14.45
CA ASN A 131 -7.89 9.81 -13.81
C ASN A 131 -9.03 8.75 -13.78
N ASP A 132 -8.83 7.57 -14.36
CA ASP A 132 -9.88 6.55 -14.54
C ASP A 132 -9.78 5.35 -13.58
N TRP A 133 -8.87 5.43 -12.60
CA TRP A 133 -8.62 4.34 -11.67
C TRP A 133 -9.84 4.02 -10.77
N GLN A 134 -10.61 5.03 -10.33
CA GLN A 134 -11.77 4.83 -9.45
C GLN A 134 -12.89 4.03 -10.15
N ALA A 135 -13.16 4.33 -11.43
CA ALA A 135 -14.18 3.63 -12.20
C ALA A 135 -13.79 2.16 -12.43
N SER A 136 -12.51 1.90 -12.71
CA SER A 136 -11.99 0.55 -12.86
C SER A 136 -12.00 -0.22 -11.55
N LEU A 137 -11.67 0.43 -10.43
CA LEU A 137 -11.75 -0.16 -9.09
C LEU A 137 -13.18 -0.56 -8.73
N ALA A 138 -14.15 0.34 -8.94
CA ALA A 138 -15.56 0.08 -8.67
C ALA A 138 -16.10 -1.11 -9.49
N ARG A 139 -15.68 -1.23 -10.75
CA ARG A 139 -16.06 -2.37 -11.59
C ARG A 139 -15.41 -3.68 -11.13
N ALA A 140 -14.15 -3.65 -10.67
CA ALA A 140 -13.52 -4.82 -10.09
C ALA A 140 -14.26 -5.30 -8.83
N GLU A 141 -14.66 -4.35 -7.98
CA GLU A 141 -15.44 -4.58 -6.77
C GLU A 141 -16.78 -5.26 -7.09
N GLU A 142 -17.55 -4.71 -8.03
CA GLU A 142 -18.83 -5.29 -8.49
C GLU A 142 -18.66 -6.75 -8.94
N ILE A 143 -17.60 -7.05 -9.70
CA ILE A 143 -17.33 -8.42 -10.16
C ILE A 143 -16.95 -9.31 -8.99
N TYR A 144 -16.02 -8.90 -8.12
CA TYR A 144 -15.61 -9.72 -6.97
C TYR A 144 -16.77 -10.00 -6.01
N GLU A 145 -17.61 -9.01 -5.75
CA GLU A 145 -18.80 -9.19 -4.91
C GLU A 145 -19.78 -10.19 -5.49
N SER A 146 -20.06 -10.12 -6.81
CA SER A 146 -20.97 -11.05 -7.47
C SER A 146 -20.44 -12.48 -7.52
N LEU A 147 -19.12 -12.63 -7.56
CA LEU A 147 -18.43 -13.92 -7.48
C LEU A 147 -18.22 -14.40 -6.03
N HIS A 148 -18.71 -13.66 -5.05
CA HIS A 148 -18.53 -13.94 -3.61
C HIS A 148 -17.06 -14.04 -3.20
N MET A 149 -16.17 -13.28 -3.85
CA MET A 149 -14.74 -13.24 -3.57
C MET A 149 -14.43 -12.17 -2.51
N ILE A 150 -14.82 -12.48 -1.27
CA ILE A 150 -14.85 -11.54 -0.14
C ILE A 150 -13.48 -10.95 0.17
N ASN A 151 -12.43 -11.79 0.19
CA ASN A 151 -11.08 -11.33 0.52
C ASN A 151 -10.56 -10.33 -0.52
N GLN A 152 -10.81 -10.57 -1.81
CA GLN A 152 -10.43 -9.68 -2.89
C GLN A 152 -11.21 -8.36 -2.83
N SER A 153 -12.52 -8.42 -2.55
CA SER A 153 -13.31 -7.21 -2.33
C SER A 153 -12.76 -6.41 -1.15
N ALA A 154 -12.43 -7.05 -0.03
CA ALA A 154 -11.84 -6.38 1.13
C ALA A 154 -10.53 -5.65 0.78
N ASP A 155 -9.66 -6.25 -0.06
CA ASP A 155 -8.42 -5.63 -0.52
C ASP A 155 -8.65 -4.34 -1.33
N LEU A 156 -9.76 -4.25 -2.08
CA LEU A 156 -10.11 -3.04 -2.82
C LEU A 156 -10.57 -1.91 -1.90
N TYR A 157 -11.34 -2.22 -0.86
CA TYR A 157 -11.76 -1.22 0.13
C TYR A 157 -10.58 -0.72 0.95
N ILE A 158 -9.70 -1.63 1.39
CA ILE A 158 -8.44 -1.25 2.06
C ILE A 158 -7.61 -0.33 1.15
N PHE A 159 -7.47 -0.68 -0.14
CA PHE A 159 -6.76 0.17 -1.09
C PHE A 159 -7.39 1.56 -1.20
N ARG A 160 -8.72 1.67 -1.29
CA ARG A 160 -9.43 2.96 -1.32
C ARG A 160 -9.17 3.80 -0.07
N ALA A 161 -9.21 3.18 1.11
CA ALA A 161 -8.89 3.84 2.36
C ALA A 161 -7.43 4.34 2.39
N LEU A 162 -6.48 3.51 1.92
CA LEU A 162 -5.08 3.91 1.83
C LEU A 162 -4.85 5.07 0.85
N MET A 163 -5.59 5.14 -0.27
CA MET A 163 -5.48 6.28 -1.18
C MET A 163 -5.99 7.57 -0.53
N ALA A 164 -7.08 7.53 0.22
CA ALA A 164 -7.53 8.67 1.01
C ALA A 164 -6.49 9.07 2.09
N PHE A 165 -5.84 8.09 2.71
CA PHE A 165 -4.77 8.31 3.68
C PHE A 165 -3.54 9.00 3.05
N THR A 166 -3.09 8.54 1.88
CA THR A 166 -1.95 9.16 1.18
C THR A 166 -2.23 10.59 0.71
N GLU A 167 -3.51 10.93 0.54
CA GLU A 167 -3.97 12.28 0.24
C GLU A 167 -4.26 13.11 1.52
N HIS A 168 -3.85 12.61 2.69
CA HIS A 168 -4.03 13.22 4.01
C HIS A 168 -5.50 13.43 4.41
N ARG A 169 -6.43 12.68 3.80
CA ARG A 169 -7.86 12.67 4.14
C ARG A 169 -8.16 11.61 5.20
N TYR A 170 -7.48 11.72 6.36
CA TYR A 170 -7.45 10.68 7.39
C TYR A 170 -8.81 10.26 7.93
N LYS A 171 -9.72 11.25 8.16
CA LYS A 171 -11.07 10.96 8.66
C LYS A 171 -11.90 10.16 7.65
N GLU A 172 -11.79 10.52 6.37
CA GLU A 172 -12.44 9.79 5.29
C GLU A 172 -11.87 8.37 5.15
N ALA A 173 -10.55 8.23 5.22
CA ALA A 173 -9.90 6.92 5.21
C ALA A 173 -10.39 6.02 6.35
N LEU A 174 -10.51 6.57 7.57
CA LEU A 174 -11.04 5.85 8.73
C LEU A 174 -12.51 5.43 8.51
N THR A 175 -13.34 6.33 8.01
CA THR A 175 -14.75 6.01 7.69
C THR A 175 -14.84 4.87 6.67
N ILE A 176 -14.07 4.93 5.58
CA ILE A 176 -14.04 3.88 4.55
C ILE A 176 -13.69 2.52 5.15
N ILE A 177 -12.65 2.45 6.00
CA ILE A 177 -12.21 1.16 6.57
C ILE A 177 -13.25 0.58 7.53
N GLN A 178 -13.89 1.43 8.36
CA GLN A 178 -14.91 1.02 9.32
C GLN A 178 -16.20 0.52 8.65
N GLU A 179 -16.70 1.28 7.66
CA GLU A 179 -17.89 0.88 6.90
C GLU A 179 -17.64 -0.42 6.13
N SER A 180 -16.46 -0.57 5.55
CA SER A 180 -16.07 -1.79 4.85
C SER A 180 -16.04 -2.98 5.80
N ARG A 181 -15.38 -2.85 6.93
CA ARG A 181 -15.30 -3.91 7.95
C ARG A 181 -16.68 -4.34 8.41
N SER A 182 -17.55 -3.39 8.79
CA SER A 182 -18.93 -3.67 9.21
C SER A 182 -19.70 -4.42 8.12
N THR A 183 -19.59 -3.97 6.86
CA THR A 183 -20.23 -4.61 5.73
C THR A 183 -19.80 -6.07 5.55
N PHE A 184 -18.49 -6.36 5.67
CA PHE A 184 -17.99 -7.73 5.54
C PHE A 184 -18.38 -8.61 6.72
N GLU A 185 -18.31 -8.10 7.95
CA GLU A 185 -18.73 -8.83 9.15
C GLU A 185 -20.22 -9.17 9.12
N GLU A 186 -21.09 -8.27 8.65
CA GLU A 186 -22.52 -8.52 8.49
C GLU A 186 -22.82 -9.56 7.40
N ARG A 187 -22.10 -9.53 6.28
CA ARG A 187 -22.34 -10.45 5.15
C ARG A 187 -21.84 -11.87 5.41
N THR A 188 -20.73 -12.02 6.11
CA THR A 188 -20.04 -13.30 6.23
C THR A 188 -20.07 -13.90 7.62
N GLY A 189 -20.38 -13.09 8.62
CA GLY A 189 -20.32 -13.46 10.04
C GLY A 189 -18.91 -13.62 10.60
N ILE A 190 -17.95 -14.01 9.79
CA ILE A 190 -16.54 -14.20 10.19
C ILE A 190 -15.63 -13.78 9.04
N LEU A 191 -14.73 -12.82 9.30
CA LEU A 191 -13.65 -12.49 8.39
C LEU A 191 -12.56 -13.57 8.37
N ASP A 192 -11.94 -13.76 7.23
CA ASP A 192 -10.69 -14.51 7.14
C ASP A 192 -9.67 -13.96 8.14
N PRO A 193 -8.94 -14.81 8.91
CA PRO A 193 -8.02 -14.38 9.94
C PRO A 193 -6.97 -13.35 9.47
N LEU A 194 -6.45 -13.49 8.24
CA LEU A 194 -5.48 -12.54 7.71
C LEU A 194 -6.14 -11.21 7.34
N LYS A 195 -7.37 -11.24 6.82
CA LYS A 195 -8.14 -10.02 6.53
C LYS A 195 -8.56 -9.29 7.81
N LYS A 196 -8.90 -10.04 8.86
CA LYS A 196 -9.13 -9.43 10.18
C LYS A 196 -7.89 -8.66 10.64
N LEU A 197 -6.69 -9.26 10.54
CA LEU A 197 -5.44 -8.60 10.91
C LEU A 197 -5.13 -7.39 10.02
N ASP A 198 -5.45 -7.46 8.72
CA ASP A 198 -5.33 -6.30 7.82
C ASP A 198 -6.23 -5.14 8.29
N PHE A 199 -7.50 -5.40 8.56
CA PHE A 199 -8.43 -4.38 9.07
C PHE A 199 -7.96 -3.82 10.42
N ASP A 200 -7.63 -4.67 11.39
CA ASP A 200 -7.16 -4.25 12.71
C ASP A 200 -5.90 -3.34 12.60
N TYR A 201 -4.96 -3.72 11.74
CA TYR A 201 -3.73 -2.96 11.49
C TYR A 201 -4.01 -1.59 10.85
N TYR A 202 -4.72 -1.57 9.71
CA TYR A 202 -4.99 -0.31 9.02
C TYR A 202 -5.91 0.61 9.80
N GLU A 203 -6.94 0.06 10.47
CA GLU A 203 -7.83 0.85 11.31
C GLU A 203 -7.08 1.45 12.50
N SER A 204 -6.15 0.71 13.13
CA SER A 204 -5.32 1.25 14.20
C SER A 204 -4.40 2.40 13.75
N ILE A 205 -3.82 2.30 12.56
CA ILE A 205 -3.04 3.39 11.95
C ILE A 205 -3.92 4.62 11.71
N LEU A 206 -5.13 4.43 11.19
CA LEU A 206 -6.05 5.52 10.88
C LEU A 206 -6.60 6.19 12.13
N TYR A 207 -6.90 5.43 13.19
CA TYR A 207 -7.22 6.03 14.49
C TYR A 207 -6.07 6.88 15.03
N SER A 208 -4.83 6.37 14.94
CA SER A 208 -3.65 7.15 15.30
C SER A 208 -3.55 8.44 14.47
N ALA A 209 -3.76 8.34 13.16
CA ALA A 209 -3.65 9.49 12.26
C ALA A 209 -4.70 10.60 12.51
N VAL A 210 -5.87 10.25 13.03
CA VAL A 210 -6.88 11.24 13.44
C VAL A 210 -6.72 11.71 14.89
N GLY A 211 -5.69 11.24 15.61
CA GLY A 211 -5.39 11.63 17.00
C GLY A 211 -6.14 10.81 18.07
N ASP A 212 -6.84 9.75 17.69
CA ASP A 212 -7.50 8.81 18.61
C ASP A 212 -6.54 7.68 19.03
N GLY A 213 -5.60 8.02 19.90
CA GLY A 213 -4.59 7.09 20.39
C GLY A 213 -5.15 5.94 21.26
N GLU A 214 -6.32 6.14 21.88
CA GLU A 214 -6.96 5.15 22.74
C GLU A 214 -7.52 3.98 21.93
N ASN A 215 -8.30 4.27 20.88
CA ASN A 215 -8.80 3.25 19.97
C ASN A 215 -7.68 2.60 19.14
N SER A 216 -6.70 3.38 18.70
CA SER A 216 -5.50 2.85 18.04
C SER A 216 -4.79 1.81 18.90
N LYS A 217 -4.51 2.12 20.17
CA LYS A 217 -3.86 1.21 21.12
C LYS A 217 -4.68 -0.05 21.37
N ARG A 218 -5.98 0.10 21.60
CA ARG A 218 -6.88 -1.03 21.85
C ARG A 218 -6.85 -2.02 20.69
N LEU A 219 -7.03 -1.54 19.46
CA LEU A 219 -7.02 -2.41 18.28
C LEU A 219 -5.67 -3.10 18.03
N MET A 220 -4.55 -2.39 18.27
CA MET A 220 -3.23 -3.02 18.19
C MET A 220 -3.06 -4.15 19.19
N GLU A 221 -3.46 -3.95 20.45
CA GLU A 221 -3.35 -4.95 21.51
C GLU A 221 -4.25 -6.15 21.21
N GLU A 222 -5.46 -5.92 20.70
CA GLU A 222 -6.38 -6.96 20.24
C GLU A 222 -5.78 -7.75 19.05
N ALA A 223 -5.21 -7.06 18.06
CA ALA A 223 -4.57 -7.69 16.90
C ALA A 223 -3.34 -8.53 17.29
N ILE A 224 -2.49 -8.02 18.17
CA ILE A 224 -1.33 -8.76 18.71
C ILE A 224 -1.78 -9.99 19.47
N THR A 225 -2.82 -9.87 20.28
CA THR A 225 -3.37 -10.99 21.05
C THR A 225 -3.95 -12.05 20.14
N TYR A 226 -4.79 -11.64 19.17
CA TYR A 226 -5.38 -12.52 18.17
C TYR A 226 -4.31 -13.25 17.33
N SER A 227 -3.28 -12.51 16.86
CA SER A 227 -2.16 -13.09 16.12
C SER A 227 -1.48 -14.22 16.91
N LYS A 228 -1.23 -14.03 18.22
CA LYS A 228 -0.64 -15.04 19.09
C LYS A 228 -1.54 -16.25 19.32
N GLU A 229 -2.83 -16.01 19.59
CA GLU A 229 -3.82 -17.07 19.83
C GLU A 229 -4.03 -17.96 18.60
N GLN A 230 -4.04 -17.34 17.40
CA GLN A 230 -4.18 -18.03 16.13
C GLN A 230 -2.84 -18.54 15.55
N GLN A 231 -1.71 -18.28 16.24
CA GLN A 231 -0.35 -18.61 15.77
C GLN A 231 -0.03 -18.05 14.39
N LEU A 232 -0.49 -16.82 14.10
CA LEU A 232 -0.27 -16.10 12.87
C LEU A 232 0.89 -15.10 13.05
N PHE A 233 1.88 -15.16 12.16
CA PHE A 233 3.00 -14.22 12.19
C PHE A 233 2.82 -13.05 11.21
N TYR A 234 1.76 -13.09 10.41
CA TYR A 234 1.41 -12.05 9.47
C TYR A 234 1.22 -10.71 10.18
N ARG A 235 1.89 -9.66 9.73
CA ARG A 235 1.89 -8.29 10.27
C ARG A 235 2.36 -8.13 11.72
N ILE A 236 2.89 -9.16 12.36
CA ILE A 236 3.27 -9.07 13.77
C ILE A 236 4.42 -8.08 14.00
N ASP A 237 5.38 -7.99 13.09
CA ASP A 237 6.45 -7.00 13.06
C ASP A 237 5.90 -5.58 12.95
N ALA A 238 5.00 -5.34 12.00
CA ALA A 238 4.35 -4.04 11.79
C ALA A 238 3.53 -3.60 13.02
N LEU A 239 2.81 -4.54 13.65
CA LEU A 239 2.07 -4.29 14.89
C LEU A 239 3.01 -3.96 16.06
N TYR A 240 4.13 -4.70 16.23
CA TYR A 240 5.10 -4.39 17.28
C TYR A 240 5.81 -3.04 17.02
N ARG A 241 6.12 -2.70 15.77
CA ARG A 241 6.68 -1.40 15.40
C ARG A 241 5.74 -0.27 15.78
N LEU A 242 4.47 -0.38 15.39
CA LEU A 242 3.45 0.64 15.69
C LEU A 242 3.24 0.78 17.20
N ALA A 243 3.12 -0.34 17.93
CA ALA A 243 2.96 -0.34 19.38
C ALA A 243 4.19 0.21 20.12
N GLY A 244 5.39 -0.09 19.63
CA GLY A 244 6.65 0.45 20.16
C GLY A 244 6.74 1.96 19.99
N PHE A 245 6.41 2.47 18.80
CA PHE A 245 6.39 3.90 18.53
C PHE A 245 5.33 4.63 19.38
N GLN A 246 4.14 4.07 19.50
CA GLN A 246 3.10 4.65 20.35
C GLN A 246 3.48 4.66 21.84
N ALA A 247 4.19 3.63 22.31
CA ALA A 247 4.72 3.59 23.66
C ALA A 247 5.76 4.70 23.91
N ILE A 248 6.60 5.01 22.92
CA ILE A 248 7.55 6.15 22.94
C ILE A 248 6.79 7.47 23.08
N LEU A 249 5.79 7.71 22.21
CA LEU A 249 4.99 8.94 22.26
C LEU A 249 4.30 9.17 23.61
N ASN A 250 3.88 8.08 24.26
CA ASN A 250 3.21 8.12 25.56
C ASN A 250 4.17 8.05 26.76
N SER A 251 5.48 8.07 26.53
CA SER A 251 6.53 7.92 27.56
C SER A 251 6.38 6.62 28.40
N ASP A 252 5.83 5.57 27.78
CA ASP A 252 5.67 4.24 28.39
C ASP A 252 6.91 3.38 28.12
N ILE A 253 7.96 3.61 28.94
CA ILE A 253 9.27 2.96 28.78
C ILE A 253 9.14 1.45 28.82
N LYS A 254 8.32 0.91 29.73
CA LYS A 254 8.15 -0.54 29.90
C LYS A 254 7.62 -1.21 28.63
N ASN A 255 6.59 -0.64 28.04
CA ASN A 255 6.01 -1.18 26.80
C ASN A 255 6.90 -0.90 25.59
N LYS A 256 7.61 0.26 25.53
CA LYS A 256 8.64 0.52 24.54
C LYS A 256 9.69 -0.59 24.53
N ASP A 257 10.32 -0.89 25.68
CA ASP A 257 11.34 -1.92 25.80
C ASP A 257 10.78 -3.31 25.43
N PHE A 258 9.56 -3.60 25.86
CA PHE A 258 8.89 -4.86 25.52
C PHE A 258 8.72 -5.01 24.00
N TYR A 259 8.15 -4.03 23.30
CA TYR A 259 7.87 -4.14 21.88
C TYR A 259 9.14 -4.12 21.02
N ILE A 260 10.13 -3.29 21.36
CA ILE A 260 11.44 -3.30 20.69
C ILE A 260 12.13 -4.65 20.86
N SER A 261 12.06 -5.27 22.07
CA SER A 261 12.61 -6.60 22.29
C SER A 261 11.91 -7.68 21.44
N LYS A 262 10.59 -7.55 21.24
CA LYS A 262 9.82 -8.46 20.38
C LYS A 262 10.17 -8.30 18.90
N LEU A 263 10.38 -7.08 18.43
CA LEU A 263 10.87 -6.84 17.07
C LEU A 263 12.22 -7.52 16.84
N ARG A 264 13.17 -7.37 17.76
CA ARG A 264 14.49 -8.00 17.65
C ARG A 264 14.41 -9.54 17.65
N LEU A 265 13.57 -10.12 18.51
CA LEU A 265 13.32 -11.56 18.52
C LEU A 265 12.68 -12.07 17.23
N PHE A 266 11.78 -11.29 16.63
CA PHE A 266 11.14 -11.64 15.38
C PHE A 266 12.12 -11.53 14.21
N ALA A 267 12.96 -10.48 14.19
CA ALA A 267 14.01 -10.30 13.22
C ALA A 267 15.04 -11.46 13.26
N ASP A 268 15.43 -11.89 14.45
CA ASP A 268 16.33 -13.06 14.66
C ASP A 268 15.66 -14.36 14.16
N PHE A 269 14.36 -14.52 14.38
CA PHE A 269 13.61 -15.68 13.89
C PHE A 269 13.46 -15.72 12.37
N THR A 270 13.36 -14.56 11.71
CA THR A 270 13.16 -14.44 10.25
C THR A 270 14.43 -14.19 9.46
N ASP A 271 15.58 -14.03 10.14
CA ASP A 271 16.86 -13.60 9.56
C ASP A 271 16.72 -12.26 8.78
N ASP A 272 15.88 -11.32 9.30
CA ASP A 272 15.53 -10.08 8.64
C ASP A 272 16.27 -8.87 9.27
N GLU A 273 17.33 -8.43 8.60
CA GLU A 273 18.15 -7.29 9.02
C GLU A 273 17.39 -5.94 8.95
N GLU A 274 16.36 -5.82 8.10
CA GLU A 274 15.58 -4.58 8.00
C GLU A 274 14.75 -4.37 9.26
N ILE A 275 14.18 -5.43 9.83
CA ILE A 275 13.44 -5.37 11.10
C ILE A 275 14.39 -4.99 12.26
N ILE A 276 15.64 -5.45 12.24
CA ILE A 276 16.64 -5.02 13.22
C ILE A 276 16.87 -3.51 13.11
N ALA A 277 17.06 -3.00 11.89
CA ALA A 277 17.27 -1.58 11.66
C ALA A 277 16.06 -0.73 12.11
N VAL A 278 14.84 -1.21 11.91
CA VAL A 278 13.62 -0.56 12.43
C VAL A 278 13.59 -0.53 13.96
N ALA A 279 13.95 -1.64 14.62
CA ALA A 279 14.05 -1.69 16.07
C ALA A 279 15.12 -0.73 16.62
N ASP A 280 16.26 -0.64 15.94
CA ASP A 280 17.35 0.30 16.28
C ASP A 280 16.90 1.76 16.04
N ALA A 281 16.17 2.06 14.96
CA ALA A 281 15.64 3.39 14.71
C ALA A 281 14.68 3.87 15.82
N LEU A 282 13.80 3.01 16.30
CA LEU A 282 12.90 3.32 17.43
C LEU A 282 13.70 3.61 18.71
N GLU A 283 14.72 2.81 19.02
CA GLU A 283 15.55 3.02 20.20
C GLU A 283 16.38 4.30 20.11
N ILE A 284 17.00 4.56 18.96
CA ILE A 284 17.79 5.78 18.71
C ILE A 284 16.88 7.03 18.83
N HIS A 285 15.69 6.97 18.24
CA HIS A 285 14.72 8.04 18.33
C HIS A 285 14.33 8.34 19.80
N TYR A 286 14.06 7.28 20.58
CA TYR A 286 13.80 7.43 22.00
C TYR A 286 14.97 8.04 22.76
N LEU A 287 16.20 7.57 22.53
CA LEU A 287 17.41 8.09 23.18
C LEU A 287 17.63 9.57 22.88
N ASN A 288 17.43 10.02 21.64
CA ASN A 288 17.62 11.41 21.26
C ASN A 288 16.50 12.33 21.77
N SER A 289 15.24 11.95 21.50
CA SER A 289 14.11 12.88 21.64
C SER A 289 13.43 12.83 23.02
N PHE A 290 13.64 11.75 23.79
CA PHE A 290 12.96 11.56 25.09
C PHE A 290 13.93 11.36 26.26
N ALA A 291 14.95 10.50 26.08
CA ALA A 291 15.93 10.23 27.14
C ALA A 291 17.09 11.26 27.17
N HIS A 292 17.35 11.93 26.05
CA HIS A 292 18.47 12.85 25.86
C HIS A 292 19.84 12.21 26.17
N ASP A 293 19.97 10.89 25.92
CA ASP A 293 21.20 10.14 26.06
C ASP A 293 21.91 10.08 24.69
N TYR A 294 22.48 11.22 24.31
CA TYR A 294 23.05 11.42 22.98
C TYR A 294 24.30 10.57 22.73
N GLU A 295 25.06 10.20 23.79
CA GLU A 295 26.21 9.30 23.65
C GLU A 295 25.77 7.90 23.24
N LYS A 296 24.75 7.35 23.90
CA LYS A 296 24.21 6.04 23.53
C LYS A 296 23.52 6.07 22.17
N ALA A 297 22.75 7.15 21.88
CA ALA A 297 22.16 7.35 20.57
C ALA A 297 23.22 7.33 19.48
N MET A 298 24.32 8.08 19.65
CA MET A 298 25.39 8.16 18.68
C MET A 298 26.07 6.80 18.45
N ALA A 299 26.41 6.08 19.54
CA ALA A 299 27.02 4.76 19.44
C ALA A 299 26.13 3.76 18.69
N LEU A 300 24.81 3.82 18.93
CA LEU A 300 23.84 2.94 18.25
C LEU A 300 23.68 3.33 16.78
N VAL A 301 23.58 4.62 16.45
CA VAL A 301 23.51 5.12 15.07
C VAL A 301 24.73 4.68 14.26
N GLU A 302 25.93 4.84 14.81
CA GLU A 302 27.17 4.48 14.11
C GLU A 302 27.21 2.98 13.81
N ARG A 303 26.89 2.14 14.79
CA ARG A 303 26.82 0.70 14.61
C ARG A 303 25.79 0.30 13.53
N THR A 304 24.65 0.98 13.49
CA THR A 304 23.59 0.67 12.52
C THR A 304 23.98 1.13 11.10
N LEU A 305 24.59 2.32 10.97
CA LEU A 305 25.07 2.83 9.68
C LEU A 305 26.23 2.01 9.08
N GLU A 306 27.06 1.34 9.92
CA GLU A 306 28.07 0.40 9.43
C GLU A 306 27.47 -0.81 8.71
N LYS A 307 26.26 -1.23 9.13
CA LYS A 307 25.56 -2.37 8.55
C LYS A 307 24.62 -1.97 7.39
N HIS A 308 24.01 -0.80 7.48
CA HIS A 308 23.01 -0.32 6.54
C HIS A 308 23.47 0.99 5.91
N PRO A 309 23.57 1.06 4.57
CA PRO A 309 23.94 2.29 3.87
C PRO A 309 22.98 3.44 4.20
N GLU A 310 23.51 4.68 4.27
CA GLU A 310 22.72 5.90 4.59
C GLU A 310 21.50 6.10 3.71
N ASP A 311 21.59 5.71 2.43
CA ASP A 311 20.48 5.88 1.46
C ASP A 311 19.32 4.89 1.66
N SER A 312 19.54 3.80 2.41
CA SER A 312 18.54 2.78 2.66
C SER A 312 17.59 3.13 3.81
N ILE A 313 18.07 3.95 4.77
CA ILE A 313 17.31 4.27 5.98
C ILE A 313 17.43 5.77 6.29
N PHE A 314 16.60 6.54 5.60
CA PHE A 314 16.54 8.01 5.64
C PHE A 314 16.39 8.62 7.05
N LEU A 315 15.84 7.89 8.03
CA LEU A 315 15.68 8.36 9.40
C LEU A 315 17.02 8.47 10.15
N PHE A 316 18.01 7.63 9.85
CA PHE A 316 19.28 7.64 10.58
C PHE A 316 20.09 8.91 10.34
N ALA A 317 19.97 9.57 9.19
CA ALA A 317 20.63 10.86 8.98
C ALA A 317 20.08 11.95 9.91
N LEU A 318 18.77 12.00 10.13
CA LEU A 318 18.12 12.90 11.09
C LEU A 318 18.57 12.58 12.51
N GLU A 319 18.49 11.32 12.92
CA GLU A 319 18.80 10.90 14.28
C GLU A 319 20.30 11.11 14.62
N LYS A 320 21.21 10.90 13.65
CA LYS A 320 22.63 11.24 13.83
C LYS A 320 22.84 12.74 13.98
N GLY A 321 22.12 13.54 13.20
CA GLY A 321 22.15 15.01 13.36
C GLY A 321 21.68 15.47 14.74
N LYS A 322 20.61 14.88 15.28
CA LYS A 322 20.11 15.15 16.64
C LYS A 322 21.14 14.79 17.71
N ALA A 323 21.74 13.59 17.64
CA ALA A 323 22.77 13.14 18.57
C ALA A 323 23.99 14.10 18.56
N LEU A 324 24.45 14.47 17.37
CA LEU A 324 25.59 15.41 17.21
C LEU A 324 25.29 16.79 17.78
N TYR A 325 24.05 17.31 17.57
CA TYR A 325 23.63 18.56 18.22
C TYR A 325 23.70 18.43 19.74
N GLY A 326 23.14 17.38 20.31
CA GLY A 326 23.15 17.15 21.75
C GLY A 326 24.54 16.99 22.35
N LEU A 327 25.53 16.54 21.56
CA LEU A 327 26.94 16.45 21.91
C LEU A 327 27.74 17.75 21.68
N GLY A 328 27.10 18.82 21.24
CA GLY A 328 27.74 20.10 20.95
C GLY A 328 28.60 20.14 19.68
N ARG A 329 28.42 19.13 18.78
CA ARG A 329 29.14 19.01 17.51
C ARG A 329 28.37 19.65 16.38
N PHE A 330 28.22 20.96 16.41
CA PHE A 330 27.25 21.70 15.60
C PHE A 330 27.51 21.63 14.08
N GLU A 331 28.77 21.75 13.63
CA GLU A 331 29.10 21.65 12.20
C GLU A 331 28.85 20.23 11.65
N ASP A 332 29.15 19.22 12.44
CA ASP A 332 28.87 17.83 12.08
C ASP A 332 27.35 17.58 12.04
N ALA A 333 26.60 18.12 13.02
CA ALA A 333 25.15 18.05 13.06
C ALA A 333 24.54 18.69 11.82
N LEU A 334 25.02 19.86 11.41
CA LEU A 334 24.57 20.57 10.20
C LEU A 334 24.76 19.69 8.95
N THR A 335 25.93 19.05 8.86
CA THR A 335 26.25 18.14 7.74
C THR A 335 25.25 16.98 7.65
N TRP A 336 24.90 16.35 8.76
CA TRP A 336 24.01 15.20 8.79
C TRP A 336 22.55 15.59 8.63
N LEU A 337 22.10 16.68 9.27
CA LEU A 337 20.73 17.21 9.10
C LEU A 337 20.47 17.58 7.64
N ASN A 338 21.44 18.14 6.91
CA ASN A 338 21.30 18.48 5.50
C ASN A 338 21.29 17.25 4.56
N LYS A 339 21.84 16.11 4.99
CA LYS A 339 21.71 14.84 4.23
C LYS A 339 20.31 14.25 4.33
N HIS A 340 19.57 14.56 5.40
CA HIS A 340 18.23 14.04 5.59
C HIS A 340 17.28 14.55 4.51
N LYS A 341 16.53 13.63 3.90
CA LYS A 341 15.48 13.91 2.93
C LYS A 341 14.16 13.33 3.45
N LEU A 342 13.10 14.12 3.37
CA LEU A 342 11.75 13.62 3.63
C LEU A 342 11.37 12.66 2.50
N TRP A 343 10.90 11.49 2.89
CA TRP A 343 10.47 10.49 1.94
C TRP A 343 9.06 10.78 1.44
N GLU A 344 8.86 10.79 0.11
CA GLU A 344 7.57 11.14 -0.53
C GLU A 344 6.41 10.19 -0.16
N PHE A 345 6.74 9.01 0.40
CA PHE A 345 5.76 7.99 0.79
C PHE A 345 5.41 8.00 2.28
N LEU A 346 5.90 8.97 3.02
CA LEU A 346 5.49 9.18 4.41
C LEU A 346 4.21 10.02 4.44
N HIS A 347 3.15 9.42 4.96
CA HIS A 347 1.84 10.05 5.01
C HIS A 347 1.26 10.10 6.42
N HIS A 348 1.79 9.30 7.37
CA HIS A 348 1.30 9.31 8.74
C HIS A 348 1.71 10.60 9.46
N PRO A 349 0.78 11.33 10.11
CA PRO A 349 1.07 12.65 10.67
C PRO A 349 2.11 12.63 11.79
N TYR A 350 2.21 11.53 12.56
CA TYR A 350 3.26 11.42 13.58
C TYR A 350 4.64 11.10 12.96
N ASP A 351 4.70 10.27 11.93
CA ASP A 351 5.96 10.05 11.20
C ASP A 351 6.44 11.35 10.56
N LEU A 352 5.55 12.10 9.92
CA LEU A 352 5.84 13.43 9.37
C LEU A 352 6.35 14.38 10.48
N SER A 353 5.72 14.35 11.66
CA SER A 353 6.12 15.20 12.80
C SER A 353 7.55 14.92 13.26
N VAL A 354 8.00 13.64 13.27
CA VAL A 354 9.40 13.27 13.55
C VAL A 354 10.32 13.90 12.51
N HIS A 355 9.98 13.82 11.22
CA HIS A 355 10.83 14.33 10.14
C HIS A 355 10.87 15.88 10.10
N TYR A 356 9.82 16.55 10.53
CA TYR A 356 9.77 18.02 10.63
C TYR A 356 10.68 18.56 11.74
N GLU A 357 11.10 17.73 12.69
CA GLU A 357 12.14 18.10 13.68
C GLU A 357 13.48 18.46 13.02
N LYS A 358 13.76 18.02 11.79
CA LYS A 358 14.96 18.43 11.04
C LYS A 358 15.14 19.92 11.03
N ASP A 359 14.11 20.68 10.63
CA ASP A 359 14.21 22.14 10.53
C ASP A 359 14.28 22.81 11.90
N ALA A 360 13.65 22.23 12.93
CA ALA A 360 13.83 22.70 14.31
C ALA A 360 15.28 22.49 14.79
N TYR A 361 15.89 21.34 14.54
CA TYR A 361 17.31 21.10 14.89
C TYR A 361 18.26 21.96 14.06
N LEU A 362 17.96 22.23 12.76
CA LEU A 362 18.73 23.19 11.97
C LEU A 362 18.65 24.60 12.58
N ALA A 363 17.47 25.01 13.04
CA ALA A 363 17.29 26.30 13.71
C ALA A 363 18.14 26.41 14.98
N LEU A 364 18.13 25.36 15.81
CA LEU A 364 18.96 25.31 17.02
C LEU A 364 20.45 25.36 16.70
N VAL A 365 20.91 24.58 15.72
CA VAL A 365 22.33 24.57 15.30
C VAL A 365 22.75 25.94 14.78
N TYR A 366 21.96 26.59 13.94
CA TYR A 366 22.27 27.92 13.43
C TYR A 366 22.29 28.98 14.55
N ALA A 367 21.42 28.88 15.55
CA ALA A 367 21.44 29.74 16.70
C ALA A 367 22.75 29.60 17.51
N GLU A 368 23.20 28.37 17.77
CA GLU A 368 24.47 28.11 18.47
C GLU A 368 25.70 28.60 17.66
N LEU A 369 25.61 28.59 16.33
CA LEU A 369 26.65 29.14 15.45
C LEU A 369 26.55 30.66 15.24
N GLY A 370 25.60 31.36 15.90
CA GLY A 370 25.40 32.81 15.80
C GLY A 370 24.74 33.26 14.48
N GLN A 371 24.16 32.34 13.70
CA GLN A 371 23.54 32.63 12.40
C GLN A 371 22.03 32.83 12.56
N ASN A 372 21.63 33.90 13.27
CA ASN A 372 20.26 34.14 13.69
C ASN A 372 19.22 34.21 12.56
N GLU A 373 19.58 34.73 11.37
CA GLU A 373 18.68 34.80 10.23
C GLU A 373 18.33 33.41 9.72
N LEU A 374 19.31 32.51 9.66
CA LEU A 374 19.07 31.12 9.24
C LEU A 374 18.31 30.36 10.33
N ALA A 375 18.63 30.60 11.59
CA ALA A 375 17.90 30.03 12.72
C ALA A 375 16.42 30.37 12.64
N LEU A 376 16.08 31.67 12.48
CA LEU A 376 14.69 32.09 12.34
C LEU A 376 13.99 31.50 11.11
N LYS A 377 14.69 31.44 9.98
CA LYS A 377 14.15 30.85 8.76
C LYS A 377 13.74 29.38 8.99
N HIS A 378 14.63 28.57 9.53
CA HIS A 378 14.37 27.15 9.76
C HIS A 378 13.33 26.91 10.86
N ALA A 379 13.33 27.72 11.93
CA ALA A 379 12.29 27.65 12.96
C ALA A 379 10.90 27.95 12.38
N THR A 380 10.80 28.93 11.47
CA THR A 380 9.53 29.27 10.79
C THR A 380 9.05 28.13 9.91
N ILE A 381 9.94 27.53 9.10
CA ILE A 381 9.61 26.36 8.27
C ILE A 381 9.09 25.20 9.15
N ALA A 382 9.80 24.86 10.21
CA ALA A 382 9.40 23.79 11.12
C ALA A 382 8.02 24.04 11.73
N LYS A 383 7.73 25.28 12.16
CA LYS A 383 6.43 25.68 12.70
C LYS A 383 5.31 25.52 11.68
N GLU A 384 5.50 26.04 10.45
CA GLU A 384 4.48 25.98 9.40
C GLU A 384 4.13 24.52 9.05
N LEU A 385 5.13 23.64 8.98
CA LEU A 385 4.94 22.22 8.69
C LEU A 385 4.22 21.48 9.81
N ILE A 386 4.52 21.80 11.09
CA ILE A 386 3.97 21.07 12.23
C ILE A 386 2.58 21.57 12.64
N GLU A 387 2.20 22.80 12.30
CA GLU A 387 0.95 23.43 12.75
C GLU A 387 -0.31 22.60 12.45
N PRO A 388 -0.48 22.03 11.25
CA PRO A 388 -1.64 21.18 10.92
C PRO A 388 -1.59 19.77 11.52
N MET A 389 -0.46 19.36 12.11
CA MET A 389 -0.29 18.00 12.65
C MET A 389 -1.00 17.85 14.00
N PRO A 390 -1.41 16.61 14.38
CA PRO A 390 -1.98 16.33 15.69
C PRO A 390 -1.03 16.73 16.84
N ASP A 391 -1.59 16.97 18.02
CA ASP A 391 -0.78 17.22 19.20
C ASP A 391 0.10 16.03 19.54
N SER A 392 1.38 16.32 19.78
CA SER A 392 2.41 15.30 20.03
C SER A 392 3.60 15.93 20.75
N PRO A 393 4.47 15.12 21.38
CA PRO A 393 5.75 15.61 21.92
C PRO A 393 6.60 16.33 20.87
N HIS A 394 6.58 15.87 19.61
CA HIS A 394 7.30 16.48 18.48
C HIS A 394 6.77 17.88 18.16
N LYS A 395 5.44 18.04 18.13
CA LYS A 395 4.80 19.35 17.92
C LYS A 395 5.17 20.32 19.05
N THR A 396 5.08 19.84 20.28
CA THR A 396 5.46 20.64 21.45
C THR A 396 6.94 21.07 21.38
N PHE A 397 7.83 20.16 21.00
CA PHE A 397 9.26 20.46 20.83
C PHE A 397 9.49 21.53 19.75
N ILE A 398 8.93 21.36 18.56
CA ILE A 398 9.10 22.28 17.43
C ILE A 398 8.57 23.68 17.76
N LEU A 399 7.39 23.79 18.38
CA LEU A 399 6.83 25.08 18.79
C LEU A 399 7.69 25.77 19.85
N LYS A 400 8.24 25.01 20.80
CA LYS A 400 9.18 25.55 21.80
C LYS A 400 10.47 26.07 21.17
N VAL A 401 11.03 25.38 20.18
CA VAL A 401 12.20 25.85 19.42
C VAL A 401 11.89 27.15 18.70
N TYR A 402 10.70 27.27 18.08
CA TYR A 402 10.28 28.51 17.43
C TYR A 402 10.22 29.66 18.43
N GLU A 403 9.59 29.46 19.58
CA GLU A 403 9.53 30.48 20.64
C GLU A 403 10.94 30.90 21.11
N GLN A 404 11.83 29.93 21.33
CA GLN A 404 13.22 30.20 21.76
C GLN A 404 14.01 31.04 20.76
N VAL A 405 13.84 30.77 19.45
CA VAL A 405 14.61 31.45 18.37
C VAL A 405 14.02 32.87 18.09
N THR A 406 12.75 33.08 18.40
CA THR A 406 12.06 34.37 18.17
C THR A 406 12.06 35.30 19.38
N ALA A 407 12.46 34.82 20.58
CA ALA A 407 12.60 35.61 21.80
C ALA A 407 13.87 36.47 21.79
#